data_8a7700ddc7df7e7da3bc81a63b88449f
#
_entry.id   8a7700ddc7df7e7da3bc81a63b88449f
#
_cell.length_a   1.000
_cell.length_b   1.000
_cell.length_c   1.000
_cell.angle_alpha   90.00
_cell.angle_beta   90.00
_cell.angle_gamma   90.00
#
_symmetry.space_group_name_H-M   'P 1'
#
loop_
_entity.id
_entity.type
_entity.pdbx_description
1 polymer ?
#
loop_
_entity_poly.entity_id
_entity_poly.type
_entity_poly.pdbx_seq_one_letter_code
_entity_poly.pdbx_strand_id
1 'polypeptide(L)'
;MYPGFISLPLTDRCSNIHKILFFIMLFVIGSTVFWSCAPTRAVTEPSAERLFRSKDYVVYQLQDNETSAELAERFLGGKSQSWIIEEANPGIIFKRGAAIVIPLKDRNRAGLNPEGFQTIPVLTYHRFAENCDSPLCMPAATFELQMQYLKKNGYHAITAEQLLAFLEYRQRVPEKSVLITMDDGYRSVYEIAYPILKKYGFTATLFIYTSFVGASGMAITWEQLKEMKKSGFTIGSHSIYHSDLTRLKVGETEQQYLARIKEEIYGSKKIIDQKLGQNTYIFAYPFGYYDQRSIQIVREAGYKIAMSVKRGGNAFFANPLALRRDQILKKDMPTFISRLKTFNPLSLK
;
A
#
# COMPACT_ATOMS: atom_id res chain seq x y z
N MET A 1 31.70 -49.51 -11.82
CA MET A 1 32.48 -49.74 -13.05
C MET A 1 32.31 -48.52 -13.95
N TYR A 2 33.30 -47.69 -14.01
CA TYR A 2 33.61 -46.73 -15.10
C TYR A 2 34.36 -47.51 -16.16
N PRO A 3 34.59 -47.07 -17.43
CA PRO A 3 34.77 -45.70 -17.94
C PRO A 3 34.23 -45.47 -19.35
N GLY A 4 34.41 -44.24 -19.87
CA GLY A 4 34.50 -43.94 -21.30
C GLY A 4 34.38 -42.49 -21.70
N PHE A 5 35.44 -41.71 -21.53
CA PHE A 5 35.72 -40.45 -22.23
C PHE A 5 35.95 -40.68 -23.71
N ILE A 6 35.48 -39.83 -24.61
CA ILE A 6 36.15 -39.47 -25.91
C ILE A 6 35.89 -37.99 -26.20
N SER A 7 37.02 -37.35 -26.50
CA SER A 7 37.26 -35.96 -26.80
C SER A 7 37.12 -35.63 -28.28
N LEU A 8 36.91 -34.30 -28.54
CA LEU A 8 37.13 -33.45 -29.72
C LEU A 8 37.99 -33.98 -30.91
N PRO A 9 37.85 -33.41 -32.13
CA PRO A 9 38.67 -32.20 -32.42
C PRO A 9 38.04 -31.11 -33.31
N LEU A 10 38.67 -29.92 -33.19
CA LEU A 10 38.69 -28.78 -34.08
C LEU A 10 39.32 -29.13 -35.44
N THR A 11 38.86 -28.52 -36.52
CA THR A 11 39.76 -28.08 -37.61
C THR A 11 39.14 -26.90 -38.35
N ASP A 12 39.98 -25.86 -38.47
CA ASP A 12 39.96 -24.75 -39.38
C ASP A 12 39.86 -25.16 -40.86
N ARG A 13 39.32 -24.27 -41.68
CA ARG A 13 40.05 -23.73 -42.85
C ARG A 13 39.34 -22.57 -43.51
N CYS A 14 40.09 -21.49 -43.59
CA CYS A 14 40.01 -20.41 -44.57
C CYS A 14 40.14 -20.91 -46.01
N SER A 15 39.56 -20.24 -46.96
CA SER A 15 40.23 -19.53 -48.04
C SER A 15 39.43 -19.43 -49.33
N ASN A 16 39.47 -18.23 -49.84
CA ASN A 16 39.70 -17.80 -51.22
C ASN A 16 38.57 -17.88 -52.25
N ILE A 17 38.28 -16.78 -52.83
CA ILE A 17 38.86 -15.83 -53.81
C ILE A 17 38.02 -15.77 -55.11
N HIS A 18 37.71 -14.63 -55.54
CA HIS A 18 37.93 -13.87 -56.77
C HIS A 18 36.65 -13.33 -57.49
N LYS A 19 36.66 -12.00 -57.53
CA LYS A 19 36.46 -11.12 -58.70
C LYS A 19 35.21 -11.28 -59.57
N ILE A 20 34.42 -10.19 -59.60
CA ILE A 20 34.14 -9.48 -60.88
C ILE A 20 33.89 -8.02 -60.55
N LEU A 21 34.71 -7.17 -61.12
CA LEU A 21 34.50 -5.72 -61.27
C LEU A 21 33.40 -5.48 -62.33
N PHE A 22 32.49 -4.52 -62.01
CA PHE A 22 32.02 -3.60 -63.06
C PHE A 22 31.71 -2.23 -62.49
N PHE A 23 32.25 -1.22 -63.13
CA PHE A 23 32.15 0.22 -62.97
C PHE A 23 30.66 0.68 -62.99
N ILE A 24 30.29 1.62 -62.16
CA ILE A 24 29.67 2.88 -62.61
C ILE A 24 29.97 3.95 -61.55
N MET A 25 30.33 5.07 -62.06
CA MET A 25 30.85 6.27 -61.44
C MET A 25 29.76 7.20 -60.88
N LEU A 26 30.14 7.96 -59.84
CA LEU A 26 29.64 9.30 -59.47
C LEU A 26 28.21 9.44 -58.91
N PHE A 27 28.08 9.68 -57.62
CA PHE A 27 27.69 11.00 -57.10
C PHE A 27 28.13 11.12 -55.63
N VAL A 28 29.12 11.98 -55.41
CA VAL A 28 29.55 12.43 -54.09
C VAL A 28 28.55 13.47 -53.63
N ILE A 29 27.70 13.11 -52.67
CA ILE A 29 27.07 14.10 -51.81
C ILE A 29 27.50 13.73 -50.38
N GLY A 30 28.42 14.53 -49.88
CA GLY A 30 28.90 14.43 -48.50
C GLY A 30 27.80 14.72 -47.52
N SER A 31 27.28 13.67 -46.88
CA SER A 31 26.51 13.81 -45.67
C SER A 31 27.47 13.66 -44.51
N THR A 32 28.05 14.77 -44.08
CA THR A 32 28.69 14.87 -42.77
C THR A 32 27.60 14.65 -41.70
N VAL A 33 27.53 13.42 -41.20
CA VAL A 33 26.79 13.15 -39.98
C VAL A 33 27.55 13.84 -38.86
N PHE A 34 27.13 15.06 -38.54
CA PHE A 34 27.48 15.67 -37.27
C PHE A 34 26.83 14.83 -36.17
N TRP A 35 27.61 13.96 -35.58
CA TRP A 35 27.28 13.40 -34.27
C TRP A 35 27.33 14.59 -33.31
N SER A 36 26.19 15.26 -33.17
CA SER A 36 25.96 16.23 -32.11
C SER A 36 25.98 15.43 -30.81
N CYS A 37 27.13 15.39 -30.16
CA CYS A 37 27.17 15.18 -28.73
C CYS A 37 26.38 16.34 -28.11
N ALA A 38 25.08 16.16 -27.92
CA ALA A 38 24.34 17.02 -27.01
C ALA A 38 25.07 16.95 -25.67
N PRO A 39 25.55 18.07 -25.12
CA PRO A 39 26.11 18.06 -23.79
C PRO A 39 24.99 17.53 -22.89
N THR A 40 25.24 16.40 -22.24
CA THR A 40 24.46 15.99 -21.06
C THR A 40 24.42 17.23 -20.20
N ARG A 41 23.26 17.85 -20.14
CA ARG A 41 23.00 18.98 -19.25
C ARG A 41 23.30 18.45 -17.86
N ALA A 42 24.51 18.70 -17.39
CA ALA A 42 24.84 18.52 -15.98
C ALA A 42 23.75 19.28 -15.26
N VAL A 43 22.88 18.57 -14.54
CA VAL A 43 21.96 19.19 -13.61
C VAL A 43 22.89 19.87 -12.61
N THR A 44 23.16 21.16 -12.87
CA THR A 44 23.86 22.02 -11.91
C THR A 44 22.93 22.09 -10.71
N GLU A 45 23.27 21.29 -9.71
CA GLU A 45 22.60 21.40 -8.41
C GLU A 45 22.79 22.85 -7.95
N PRO A 46 21.73 23.57 -7.58
CA PRO A 46 21.83 24.93 -7.11
C PRO A 46 22.72 24.95 -5.86
N SER A 47 23.90 25.52 -5.99
CA SER A 47 24.96 25.50 -4.95
C SER A 47 24.71 26.43 -3.77
N ALA A 48 23.72 27.33 -3.88
CA ALA A 48 23.48 28.41 -2.91
C ALA A 48 22.49 28.05 -1.78
N GLU A 49 21.81 26.91 -1.85
CA GLU A 49 20.66 26.58 -0.99
C GLU A 49 20.97 25.53 0.08
N ARG A 50 22.11 24.87 -0.01
CA ARG A 50 22.55 23.87 0.97
C ARG A 50 23.50 24.48 1.97
N LEU A 51 23.11 24.48 3.25
CA LEU A 51 24.01 24.82 4.33
C LEU A 51 24.99 23.67 4.62
N PHE A 52 24.53 22.43 4.51
CA PHE A 52 25.36 21.24 4.76
C PHE A 52 24.74 19.99 4.11
N ARG A 53 25.58 19.06 3.64
CA ARG A 53 25.16 17.73 3.17
C ARG A 53 26.09 16.63 3.65
N SER A 54 25.50 15.57 4.20
CA SER A 54 26.17 14.30 4.52
C SER A 54 25.52 13.16 3.68
N LYS A 55 26.02 11.93 3.89
CA LYS A 55 25.36 10.72 3.34
C LYS A 55 24.01 10.41 4.00
N ASP A 56 23.70 11.02 5.14
CA ASP A 56 22.56 10.69 5.97
C ASP A 56 21.48 11.76 5.98
N TYR A 57 21.86 13.04 5.76
CA TYR A 57 20.92 14.16 5.76
C TYR A 57 21.47 15.38 5.01
N VAL A 58 20.57 16.31 4.69
CA VAL A 58 20.89 17.65 4.20
C VAL A 58 20.36 18.66 5.19
N VAL A 59 21.13 19.70 5.51
CA VAL A 59 20.62 20.94 6.13
C VAL A 59 20.37 21.91 4.97
N TYR A 60 19.13 22.30 4.83
CA TYR A 60 18.65 23.08 3.69
C TYR A 60 18.00 24.39 4.15
N GLN A 61 18.32 25.49 3.48
CA GLN A 61 17.70 26.78 3.73
C GLN A 61 16.55 26.98 2.73
N LEU A 62 15.32 27.08 3.24
CA LEU A 62 14.11 27.20 2.43
C LEU A 62 14.14 28.45 1.58
N GLN A 63 13.76 28.32 0.33
CA GLN A 63 13.51 29.41 -0.61
C GLN A 63 12.02 29.79 -0.60
N ASP A 64 11.65 30.80 -1.40
CA ASP A 64 10.25 31.25 -1.47
C ASP A 64 9.34 30.12 -2.01
N ASN A 65 8.21 29.94 -1.35
CA ASN A 65 7.15 29.00 -1.73
C ASN A 65 7.52 27.52 -1.80
N GLU A 66 8.64 27.09 -1.23
CA GLU A 66 8.98 25.67 -1.17
C GLU A 66 8.16 24.95 -0.11
N THR A 67 7.55 23.83 -0.51
CA THR A 67 6.78 22.94 0.35
C THR A 67 7.58 21.68 0.72
N SER A 68 7.24 21.05 1.84
CA SER A 68 7.80 19.75 2.23
C SER A 68 7.61 18.69 1.14
N ALA A 69 6.50 18.76 0.39
CA ALA A 69 6.22 17.82 -0.70
C ALA A 69 7.16 18.01 -1.89
N GLU A 70 7.47 19.24 -2.31
CA GLU A 70 8.42 19.52 -3.39
C GLU A 70 9.85 19.14 -2.99
N LEU A 71 10.21 19.41 -1.74
CA LEU A 71 11.51 18.99 -1.19
C LEU A 71 11.62 17.46 -1.10
N ALA A 72 10.55 16.78 -0.69
CA ALA A 72 10.53 15.32 -0.67
C ALA A 72 10.66 14.72 -2.08
N GLU A 73 10.03 15.33 -3.09
CA GLU A 73 10.21 14.90 -4.48
C GLU A 73 11.67 15.06 -4.93
N ARG A 74 12.30 16.19 -4.60
CA ARG A 74 13.68 16.53 -4.97
C ARG A 74 14.73 15.67 -4.26
N PHE A 75 14.58 15.43 -2.98
CA PHE A 75 15.61 14.81 -2.14
C PHE A 75 15.31 13.35 -1.77
N LEU A 76 14.05 12.93 -1.72
CA LEU A 76 13.61 11.61 -1.26
C LEU A 76 12.98 10.77 -2.38
N GLY A 77 12.73 11.36 -3.57
CA GLY A 77 12.22 10.66 -4.73
C GLY A 77 10.69 10.57 -4.83
N GLY A 78 9.95 11.29 -3.96
CA GLY A 78 8.48 11.32 -4.07
C GLY A 78 7.79 12.22 -3.06
N LYS A 79 6.77 12.97 -3.52
CA LYS A 79 5.96 13.90 -2.69
C LYS A 79 5.29 13.22 -1.51
N SER A 80 4.95 11.94 -1.63
CA SER A 80 4.34 11.14 -0.56
C SER A 80 5.24 10.94 0.67
N GLN A 81 6.52 11.29 0.56
CA GLN A 81 7.50 11.23 1.65
C GLN A 81 7.68 12.57 2.39
N SER A 82 6.85 13.59 2.12
CA SER A 82 6.91 14.91 2.76
C SER A 82 6.91 14.84 4.29
N TRP A 83 6.15 13.90 4.84
CA TRP A 83 6.05 13.67 6.28
C TRP A 83 7.41 13.34 6.94
N ILE A 84 8.38 12.76 6.21
CA ILE A 84 9.74 12.48 6.72
C ILE A 84 10.46 13.81 7.06
N ILE A 85 10.26 14.81 6.20
CA ILE A 85 10.82 16.15 6.41
C ILE A 85 10.07 16.85 7.54
N GLU A 86 8.75 16.75 7.57
CA GLU A 86 7.89 17.36 8.59
C GLU A 86 8.20 16.80 9.98
N GLU A 87 8.32 15.49 10.14
CA GLU A 87 8.67 14.84 11.41
C GLU A 87 10.10 15.13 11.86
N ALA A 88 11.03 15.35 10.93
CA ALA A 88 12.41 15.73 11.26
C ALA A 88 12.54 17.20 11.71
N ASN A 89 11.51 18.02 11.50
CA ASN A 89 11.51 19.44 11.78
C ASN A 89 10.26 19.88 12.59
N PRO A 90 10.01 19.28 13.76
CA PRO A 90 8.82 19.58 14.53
C PRO A 90 8.78 21.05 14.96
N GLY A 91 7.64 21.72 14.72
CA GLY A 91 7.43 23.13 15.09
C GLY A 91 8.10 24.15 14.17
N ILE A 92 8.84 23.73 13.15
CA ILE A 92 9.42 24.66 12.16
C ILE A 92 8.30 25.12 11.21
N ILE A 93 8.16 26.44 11.07
CA ILE A 93 7.31 27.04 10.05
C ILE A 93 8.09 27.06 8.73
N PHE A 94 7.55 26.40 7.70
CA PHE A 94 8.14 26.37 6.36
C PHE A 94 8.00 27.74 5.68
N LYS A 95 8.99 28.59 5.85
CA LYS A 95 9.07 29.91 5.21
C LYS A 95 10.51 30.17 4.74
N ARG A 96 10.67 31.07 3.77
CA ARG A 96 11.98 31.51 3.27
C ARG A 96 12.96 31.79 4.40
N GLY A 97 14.18 31.31 4.26
CA GLY A 97 15.28 31.52 5.19
C GLY A 97 15.29 30.55 6.39
N ALA A 98 14.21 29.79 6.63
CA ALA A 98 14.22 28.78 7.66
C ALA A 98 15.20 27.64 7.29
N ALA A 99 16.04 27.23 8.23
CA ALA A 99 16.91 26.07 8.07
C ALA A 99 16.16 24.82 8.53
N ILE A 100 16.14 23.80 7.68
CA ILE A 100 15.49 22.50 7.94
C ILE A 100 16.47 21.35 7.71
N VAL A 101 16.17 20.22 8.36
CA VAL A 101 16.89 18.95 8.14
C VAL A 101 16.08 18.07 7.23
N ILE A 102 16.70 17.58 6.16
CA ILE A 102 16.10 16.62 5.23
C ILE A 102 16.84 15.29 5.42
N PRO A 103 16.24 14.27 6.09
CA PRO A 103 16.83 12.96 6.24
C PRO A 103 16.91 12.24 4.88
N LEU A 104 18.09 11.74 4.51
CA LEU A 104 18.31 10.97 3.27
C LEU A 104 18.24 9.47 3.50
N LYS A 105 18.23 9.01 4.74
CA LYS A 105 18.16 7.60 5.12
C LYS A 105 16.93 7.32 5.96
N ASP A 106 16.25 6.26 5.61
CA ASP A 106 15.16 5.70 6.39
C ASP A 106 15.73 4.98 7.63
N ARG A 107 15.51 5.57 8.80
CA ARG A 107 15.93 5.03 10.12
C ARG A 107 14.68 4.67 10.93
N ASN A 108 14.87 3.77 11.90
CA ASN A 108 13.79 3.36 12.83
C ASN A 108 12.55 2.78 12.12
N ARG A 109 12.75 1.86 11.20
CA ARG A 109 11.67 1.19 10.44
C ARG A 109 10.67 0.45 11.31
N ALA A 110 11.04 0.12 12.51
CA ALA A 110 10.20 -0.55 13.50
C ALA A 110 9.32 0.41 14.34
N GLY A 111 9.57 1.73 14.25
CA GLY A 111 8.88 2.71 15.10
C GLY A 111 9.17 2.51 16.59
N LEU A 112 10.38 2.02 16.93
CA LEU A 112 10.82 1.82 18.31
C LEU A 112 11.45 3.09 18.84
N ASN A 113 11.17 3.42 20.11
CA ASN A 113 11.92 4.42 20.87
C ASN A 113 12.00 4.00 22.35
N PRO A 114 12.80 4.69 23.18
CA PRO A 114 13.04 4.28 24.57
C PRO A 114 11.76 4.17 25.43
N GLU A 115 10.73 4.92 25.07
CA GLU A 115 9.47 5.01 25.82
C GLU A 115 8.41 4.01 25.32
N GLY A 116 8.67 3.29 24.19
CA GLY A 116 7.72 2.35 23.65
C GLY A 116 7.86 2.11 22.15
N PHE A 117 6.74 1.83 21.50
CA PHE A 117 6.72 1.51 20.08
C PHE A 117 5.47 2.02 19.36
N GLN A 118 5.64 2.29 18.08
CA GLN A 118 4.55 2.67 17.19
C GLN A 118 3.57 1.52 17.00
N THR A 119 2.28 1.84 16.99
CA THR A 119 1.20 0.93 16.60
C THR A 119 0.35 1.58 15.52
N ILE A 120 -0.18 0.77 14.61
CA ILE A 120 -1.05 1.23 13.54
C ILE A 120 -2.47 0.75 13.84
N PRO A 121 -3.39 1.66 14.23
CA PRO A 121 -4.81 1.35 14.32
C PRO A 121 -5.38 1.11 12.92
N VAL A 122 -6.25 0.11 12.80
CA VAL A 122 -6.98 -0.21 11.58
C VAL A 122 -8.46 -0.04 11.86
N LEU A 123 -9.08 0.93 11.21
CA LEU A 123 -10.49 1.27 11.39
C LEU A 123 -11.34 0.48 10.39
N THR A 124 -12.44 -0.11 10.86
CA THR A 124 -13.32 -0.91 10.00
C THR A 124 -14.72 -0.34 9.98
N TYR A 125 -15.20 -0.05 8.79
CA TYR A 125 -16.55 0.38 8.46
C TYR A 125 -17.23 -0.66 7.56
N HIS A 126 -18.55 -0.52 7.31
CA HIS A 126 -19.28 -1.41 6.41
C HIS A 126 -20.12 -0.58 5.42
N ARG A 127 -21.33 -0.18 5.77
CA ARG A 127 -22.22 0.61 4.92
C ARG A 127 -22.37 2.05 5.43
N PHE A 128 -22.79 2.92 4.54
CA PHE A 128 -23.02 4.34 4.80
C PHE A 128 -24.43 4.75 4.36
N ALA A 129 -25.02 5.71 5.04
CA ALA A 129 -26.28 6.34 4.66
C ALA A 129 -26.37 7.72 5.31
N GLU A 130 -27.34 8.53 4.94
CA GLU A 130 -27.63 9.76 5.69
C GLU A 130 -28.13 9.45 7.09
N ASN A 131 -29.08 8.53 7.18
CA ASN A 131 -29.63 8.02 8.45
C ASN A 131 -29.36 6.51 8.58
N CYS A 132 -29.00 6.10 9.76
CA CYS A 132 -28.60 4.72 10.04
C CYS A 132 -29.42 4.10 11.17
N ASP A 133 -29.96 2.94 10.90
CA ASP A 133 -30.76 2.09 11.79
C ASP A 133 -30.00 0.90 12.40
N SER A 134 -28.77 0.67 11.94
CA SER A 134 -27.93 -0.47 12.29
C SER A 134 -26.57 -0.02 12.82
N PRO A 135 -25.94 -0.77 13.73
CA PRO A 135 -24.57 -0.50 14.18
C PRO A 135 -23.53 -0.57 13.04
N LEU A 136 -23.74 -1.40 12.01
CA LEU A 136 -22.87 -1.52 10.86
C LEU A 136 -23.06 -0.41 9.81
N CYS A 137 -24.03 0.48 10.04
CA CYS A 137 -24.25 1.64 9.17
C CYS A 137 -23.68 2.90 9.84
N MET A 138 -22.85 3.64 9.12
CA MET A 138 -22.24 4.90 9.54
C MET A 138 -22.93 6.07 8.84
N PRO A 139 -23.50 7.06 9.58
CA PRO A 139 -24.03 8.25 8.95
C PRO A 139 -22.95 9.03 8.20
N ALA A 140 -23.27 9.52 6.99
CA ALA A 140 -22.35 10.26 6.13
C ALA A 140 -21.71 11.46 6.87
N ALA A 141 -22.51 12.27 7.55
CA ALA A 141 -22.04 13.41 8.32
C ALA A 141 -21.07 13.01 9.46
N THR A 142 -21.35 11.89 10.14
CA THR A 142 -20.46 11.38 11.20
C THR A 142 -19.13 10.89 10.62
N PHE A 143 -19.17 10.18 9.49
CA PHE A 143 -17.95 9.74 8.80
C PHE A 143 -17.11 10.92 8.35
N GLU A 144 -17.74 11.95 7.79
CA GLU A 144 -17.04 13.17 7.40
C GLU A 144 -16.39 13.89 8.58
N LEU A 145 -17.08 14.03 9.73
CA LEU A 145 -16.49 14.57 10.94
C LEU A 145 -15.26 13.75 11.42
N GLN A 146 -15.30 12.43 11.31
CA GLN A 146 -14.18 11.57 11.64
C GLN A 146 -12.99 11.81 10.70
N MET A 147 -13.21 11.92 9.39
CA MET A 147 -12.14 12.22 8.41
C MET A 147 -11.57 13.62 8.61
N GLN A 148 -12.43 14.61 8.89
CA GLN A 148 -12.01 15.96 9.25
C GLN A 148 -11.11 15.96 10.50
N TYR A 149 -11.50 15.19 11.52
CA TYR A 149 -10.70 15.05 12.74
C TYR A 149 -9.32 14.46 12.44
N LEU A 150 -9.26 13.37 11.67
CA LEU A 150 -7.99 12.76 11.26
C LEU A 150 -7.08 13.79 10.55
N LYS A 151 -7.64 14.52 9.57
CA LYS A 151 -6.89 15.53 8.82
C LYS A 151 -6.38 16.66 9.70
N LYS A 152 -7.27 17.23 10.53
CA LYS A 152 -6.93 18.35 11.43
C LYS A 152 -5.87 17.99 12.47
N ASN A 153 -5.82 16.73 12.90
CA ASN A 153 -4.90 16.26 13.93
C ASN A 153 -3.63 15.59 13.35
N GLY A 154 -3.38 15.73 12.04
CA GLY A 154 -2.15 15.25 11.40
C GLY A 154 -2.07 13.73 11.26
N TYR A 155 -3.21 13.01 11.21
CA TYR A 155 -3.20 11.59 10.89
C TYR A 155 -3.00 11.35 9.40
N HIS A 156 -2.24 10.30 9.08
CA HIS A 156 -1.97 9.85 7.73
C HIS A 156 -2.70 8.54 7.45
N ALA A 157 -3.64 8.56 6.49
CA ALA A 157 -4.26 7.34 6.00
C ALA A 157 -3.26 6.60 5.10
N ILE A 158 -2.66 5.53 5.63
CA ILE A 158 -1.68 4.72 4.89
C ILE A 158 -2.38 3.66 4.03
N THR A 159 -1.68 3.17 3.01
CA THR A 159 -2.14 2.05 2.18
C THR A 159 -1.84 0.70 2.86
N ALA A 160 -2.52 -0.36 2.42
CA ALA A 160 -2.23 -1.72 2.86
C ALA A 160 -0.79 -2.14 2.48
N GLU A 161 -0.25 -1.63 1.37
CA GLU A 161 1.13 -1.87 0.97
C GLU A 161 2.14 -1.22 1.93
N GLN A 162 1.87 0.01 2.37
CA GLN A 162 2.70 0.68 3.38
C GLN A 162 2.65 -0.05 4.73
N LEU A 163 1.46 -0.54 5.13
CA LEU A 163 1.35 -1.39 6.32
C LEU A 163 2.17 -2.68 6.18
N LEU A 164 2.09 -3.37 5.03
CA LEU A 164 2.90 -4.56 4.77
C LEU A 164 4.39 -4.25 4.81
N ALA A 165 4.81 -3.16 4.17
CA ALA A 165 6.21 -2.74 4.17
C ALA A 165 6.74 -2.42 5.59
N PHE A 166 5.89 -1.85 6.45
CA PHE A 166 6.21 -1.62 7.86
C PHE A 166 6.36 -2.94 8.64
N LEU A 167 5.44 -3.88 8.48
CA LEU A 167 5.49 -5.20 9.12
C LEU A 167 6.69 -6.05 8.65
N GLU A 168 7.16 -5.84 7.43
CA GLU A 168 8.33 -6.51 6.85
C GLU A 168 9.65 -5.74 7.05
N TYR A 169 9.67 -4.68 7.86
CA TYR A 169 10.83 -3.82 8.08
C TYR A 169 11.44 -3.18 6.83
N ARG A 170 10.66 -3.08 5.75
CA ARG A 170 11.12 -2.47 4.50
C ARG A 170 11.00 -0.96 4.50
N GLN A 171 10.02 -0.42 5.24
CA GLN A 171 9.72 1.02 5.24
C GLN A 171 9.13 1.44 6.59
N ARG A 172 9.52 2.62 7.09
CA ARG A 172 8.76 3.27 8.17
C ARG A 172 7.48 3.90 7.63
N VAL A 173 6.55 4.18 8.53
CA VAL A 173 5.33 4.94 8.24
C VAL A 173 5.24 6.15 9.17
N PRO A 174 4.45 7.18 8.83
CA PRO A 174 4.25 8.35 9.71
C PRO A 174 3.83 7.94 11.12
N GLU A 175 4.24 8.68 12.14
CA GLU A 175 3.94 8.37 13.55
C GLU A 175 2.44 8.28 13.82
N LYS A 176 1.65 9.18 13.21
CA LYS A 176 0.19 9.15 13.29
C LYS A 176 -0.47 8.43 12.11
N SER A 177 0.01 7.22 11.80
CA SER A 177 -0.57 6.40 10.73
C SER A 177 -1.83 5.70 11.17
N VAL A 178 -2.81 5.62 10.27
CA VAL A 178 -4.05 4.85 10.40
C VAL A 178 -4.37 4.16 9.08
N LEU A 179 -4.85 2.92 9.13
CA LEU A 179 -5.40 2.25 7.96
C LEU A 179 -6.93 2.29 8.04
N ILE A 180 -7.58 2.80 7.00
CA ILE A 180 -9.04 2.82 6.89
C ILE A 180 -9.47 1.61 6.06
N THR A 181 -10.40 0.81 6.58
CA THR A 181 -10.92 -0.37 5.87
C THR A 181 -12.45 -0.34 5.81
N MET A 182 -13.00 -0.96 4.77
CA MET A 182 -14.44 -1.09 4.56
C MET A 182 -14.75 -2.50 4.09
N ASP A 183 -15.65 -3.17 4.77
CA ASP A 183 -15.98 -4.57 4.51
C ASP A 183 -17.27 -4.71 3.67
N ASP A 184 -17.51 -5.90 3.18
CA ASP A 184 -18.66 -6.41 2.45
C ASP A 184 -18.80 -5.98 0.98
N GLY A 185 -18.40 -4.78 0.59
CA GLY A 185 -18.60 -4.29 -0.76
C GLY A 185 -19.97 -3.64 -1.00
N TYR A 186 -20.48 -2.88 -0.03
CA TYR A 186 -21.68 -2.07 -0.21
C TYR A 186 -21.46 -0.92 -1.21
N ARG A 187 -22.44 -0.66 -2.06
CA ARG A 187 -22.43 0.48 -3.02
C ARG A 187 -22.26 1.83 -2.32
N SER A 188 -22.80 1.99 -1.13
CA SER A 188 -22.67 3.21 -0.34
C SER A 188 -21.21 3.59 -0.01
N VAL A 189 -20.28 2.63 -0.06
CA VAL A 189 -18.85 2.93 0.02
C VAL A 189 -18.41 3.79 -1.16
N TYR A 190 -18.85 3.47 -2.38
CA TYR A 190 -18.55 4.25 -3.56
C TYR A 190 -19.30 5.60 -3.60
N GLU A 191 -20.59 5.58 -3.26
CA GLU A 191 -21.45 6.77 -3.40
C GLU A 191 -21.22 7.80 -2.28
N ILE A 192 -20.86 7.39 -1.07
CA ILE A 192 -20.75 8.26 0.11
C ILE A 192 -19.31 8.33 0.64
N ALA A 193 -18.70 7.20 0.99
CA ALA A 193 -17.40 7.22 1.66
C ALA A 193 -16.25 7.62 0.73
N TYR A 194 -16.24 7.16 -0.51
CA TYR A 194 -15.20 7.45 -1.48
C TYR A 194 -15.05 8.95 -1.79
N PRO A 195 -16.11 9.74 -2.10
CA PRO A 195 -15.97 11.17 -2.29
C PRO A 195 -15.50 11.89 -1.01
N ILE A 196 -15.96 11.49 0.17
CA ILE A 196 -15.49 12.04 1.44
C ILE A 196 -13.99 11.79 1.62
N LEU A 197 -13.54 10.57 1.44
CA LEU A 197 -12.10 10.23 1.55
C LEU A 197 -11.25 11.04 0.57
N LYS A 198 -11.70 11.18 -0.69
CA LYS A 198 -11.01 12.01 -1.68
C LYS A 198 -10.92 13.47 -1.26
N LYS A 199 -12.00 14.04 -0.70
CA LYS A 199 -12.03 15.41 -0.19
C LYS A 199 -10.92 15.70 0.82
N TYR A 200 -10.60 14.71 1.69
CA TYR A 200 -9.56 14.86 2.69
C TYR A 200 -8.17 14.33 2.25
N GLY A 201 -8.06 13.82 1.01
CA GLY A 201 -6.82 13.24 0.49
C GLY A 201 -6.46 11.90 1.14
N PHE A 202 -7.46 11.13 1.57
CA PHE A 202 -7.31 9.83 2.19
C PHE A 202 -7.60 8.71 1.21
N THR A 203 -6.97 7.56 1.43
CA THR A 203 -7.25 6.28 0.77
C THR A 203 -7.81 5.28 1.77
N ALA A 204 -8.36 4.17 1.26
CA ALA A 204 -8.83 3.06 2.08
C ALA A 204 -8.61 1.71 1.40
N THR A 205 -8.79 0.63 2.17
CA THR A 205 -8.83 -0.74 1.67
C THR A 205 -10.26 -1.26 1.75
N LEU A 206 -10.77 -1.79 0.63
CA LEU A 206 -12.07 -2.43 0.56
C LEU A 206 -11.89 -3.93 0.56
N PHE A 207 -12.58 -4.63 1.46
CA PHE A 207 -12.68 -6.08 1.48
C PHE A 207 -14.05 -6.48 0.95
N ILE A 208 -14.06 -7.17 -0.20
CA ILE A 208 -15.29 -7.57 -0.87
C ILE A 208 -15.50 -9.08 -0.80
N TYR A 209 -16.72 -9.53 -0.52
CA TYR A 209 -17.07 -10.91 -0.80
C TYR A 209 -17.66 -11.00 -2.21
N THR A 210 -17.06 -11.85 -3.02
CA THR A 210 -17.17 -11.75 -4.47
C THR A 210 -18.54 -12.09 -5.02
N SER A 211 -19.35 -12.90 -4.32
CA SER A 211 -20.72 -13.21 -4.71
C SER A 211 -21.70 -12.05 -4.56
N PHE A 212 -21.36 -11.03 -3.77
CA PHE A 212 -22.20 -9.86 -3.59
C PHE A 212 -21.95 -8.78 -4.64
N VAL A 213 -20.72 -8.69 -5.18
CA VAL A 213 -20.37 -7.65 -6.15
C VAL A 213 -21.27 -7.72 -7.40
N GLY A 214 -22.05 -6.66 -7.60
CA GLY A 214 -23.01 -6.56 -8.69
C GLY A 214 -24.29 -7.37 -8.53
N ALA A 215 -24.47 -8.08 -7.38
CA ALA A 215 -25.63 -8.99 -7.18
C ALA A 215 -26.94 -8.25 -6.86
N SER A 216 -26.88 -7.00 -6.41
CA SER A 216 -28.06 -6.22 -6.05
C SER A 216 -27.85 -4.72 -6.19
N GLY A 217 -28.93 -3.94 -6.07
CA GLY A 217 -28.86 -2.48 -6.03
C GLY A 217 -28.06 -1.90 -4.85
N MET A 218 -27.80 -2.68 -3.80
CA MET A 218 -26.97 -2.26 -2.67
C MET A 218 -25.49 -2.63 -2.81
N ALA A 219 -25.15 -3.49 -3.77
CA ALA A 219 -23.79 -3.97 -3.98
C ALA A 219 -22.98 -3.01 -4.86
N ILE A 220 -21.71 -2.85 -4.55
CA ILE A 220 -20.75 -2.18 -5.44
C ILE A 220 -20.57 -2.98 -6.73
N THR A 221 -20.27 -2.30 -7.84
CA THR A 221 -20.00 -2.98 -9.12
C THR A 221 -18.50 -3.14 -9.37
N TRP A 222 -18.13 -4.04 -10.29
CA TRP A 222 -16.74 -4.23 -10.70
C TRP A 222 -16.15 -2.97 -11.36
N GLU A 223 -16.96 -2.20 -12.06
CA GLU A 223 -16.58 -0.93 -12.69
C GLU A 223 -16.25 0.12 -11.64
N GLN A 224 -17.08 0.24 -10.60
CA GLN A 224 -16.82 1.15 -9.46
C GLN A 224 -15.55 0.74 -8.72
N LEU A 225 -15.31 -0.55 -8.50
CA LEU A 225 -14.07 -1.05 -7.91
C LEU A 225 -12.83 -0.74 -8.74
N LYS A 226 -12.92 -0.85 -10.08
CA LYS A 226 -11.84 -0.46 -10.99
C LYS A 226 -11.52 1.03 -10.91
N GLU A 227 -12.53 1.89 -10.81
CA GLU A 227 -12.35 3.34 -10.64
C GLU A 227 -11.66 3.66 -9.31
N MET A 228 -12.16 3.10 -8.20
CA MET A 228 -11.55 3.29 -6.88
C MET A 228 -10.10 2.81 -6.86
N LYS A 229 -9.80 1.65 -7.45
CA LYS A 229 -8.43 1.13 -7.59
C LYS A 229 -7.53 2.12 -8.36
N LYS A 230 -7.98 2.69 -9.48
CA LYS A 230 -7.24 3.71 -10.23
C LYS A 230 -6.97 4.97 -9.40
N SER A 231 -7.81 5.25 -8.43
CA SER A 231 -7.67 6.37 -7.48
C SER A 231 -6.82 6.02 -6.24
N GLY A 232 -6.10 4.88 -6.24
CA GLY A 232 -5.18 4.50 -5.16
C GLY A 232 -5.82 3.73 -4.01
N PHE A 233 -7.07 3.26 -4.16
CA PHE A 233 -7.69 2.39 -3.16
C PHE A 233 -7.25 0.94 -3.36
N THR A 234 -7.03 0.22 -2.27
CA THR A 234 -6.70 -1.20 -2.29
C THR A 234 -7.98 -2.03 -2.27
N ILE A 235 -8.08 -3.04 -3.14
CA ILE A 235 -9.20 -3.99 -3.12
C ILE A 235 -8.68 -5.34 -2.63
N GLY A 236 -9.20 -5.80 -1.50
CA GLY A 236 -8.88 -7.06 -0.85
C GLY A 236 -10.06 -8.03 -0.86
N SER A 237 -9.81 -9.26 -0.43
CA SER A 237 -10.79 -10.32 -0.38
C SER A 237 -11.47 -10.43 0.99
N HIS A 238 -12.78 -10.70 0.97
CA HIS A 238 -13.59 -11.05 2.14
C HIS A 238 -14.32 -12.38 1.91
N SER A 239 -13.67 -13.33 1.24
CA SER A 239 -14.17 -14.62 0.77
C SER A 239 -15.14 -14.55 -0.43
N ILE A 240 -15.77 -15.68 -0.82
CA ILE A 240 -16.79 -15.70 -1.87
C ILE A 240 -18.16 -15.35 -1.31
N TYR A 241 -18.60 -16.06 -0.26
CA TYR A 241 -19.98 -16.01 0.25
C TYR A 241 -20.10 -15.43 1.67
N HIS A 242 -19.01 -14.85 2.20
CA HIS A 242 -18.98 -14.34 3.58
C HIS A 242 -19.32 -15.41 4.61
N SER A 243 -18.86 -16.66 4.41
CA SER A 243 -19.11 -17.79 5.31
C SER A 243 -18.15 -17.74 6.51
N ASP A 244 -18.62 -18.27 7.67
CA ASP A 244 -17.70 -18.56 8.79
C ASP A 244 -16.69 -19.66 8.37
N LEU A 245 -15.43 -19.30 8.40
CA LEU A 245 -14.32 -20.16 7.96
C LEU A 245 -13.79 -21.06 9.08
N THR A 246 -14.37 -20.99 10.29
CA THR A 246 -13.88 -21.72 11.48
C THR A 246 -14.81 -22.85 11.91
N ARG A 247 -16.00 -22.96 11.30
CA ARG A 247 -17.03 -23.92 11.72
C ARG A 247 -17.51 -24.80 10.56
N LEU A 248 -17.72 -26.07 10.88
CA LEU A 248 -18.45 -26.98 9.99
C LEU A 248 -19.92 -26.56 9.90
N LYS A 249 -20.51 -26.72 8.72
CA LYS A 249 -21.95 -26.60 8.54
C LYS A 249 -22.62 -27.89 9.00
N VAL A 250 -23.92 -27.83 9.33
CA VAL A 250 -24.69 -29.01 9.73
C VAL A 250 -24.66 -30.04 8.58
N GLY A 251 -24.25 -31.26 8.91
CA GLY A 251 -24.11 -32.37 7.94
C GLY A 251 -22.85 -32.33 7.07
N GLU A 252 -21.97 -31.36 7.28
CA GLU A 252 -20.69 -31.28 6.54
C GLU A 252 -19.63 -32.20 7.17
N THR A 253 -18.98 -33.01 6.35
CA THR A 253 -17.80 -33.77 6.80
C THR A 253 -16.59 -32.87 6.88
N GLU A 254 -15.55 -33.27 7.61
CA GLU A 254 -14.27 -32.53 7.69
C GLU A 254 -13.64 -32.27 6.31
N GLN A 255 -13.72 -33.26 5.40
CA GLN A 255 -13.20 -33.13 4.04
C GLN A 255 -13.98 -32.08 3.23
N GLN A 256 -15.31 -32.07 3.35
CA GLN A 256 -16.16 -31.09 2.68
C GLN A 256 -15.93 -29.68 3.23
N TYR A 257 -15.78 -29.55 4.55
CA TYR A 257 -15.43 -28.31 5.20
C TYR A 257 -14.10 -27.74 4.68
N LEU A 258 -13.05 -28.56 4.64
CA LEU A 258 -11.75 -28.14 4.12
C LEU A 258 -11.81 -27.75 2.64
N ALA A 259 -12.57 -28.44 1.82
CA ALA A 259 -12.79 -28.09 0.43
C ALA A 259 -13.51 -26.74 0.32
N ARG A 260 -14.56 -26.52 1.10
CA ARG A 260 -15.33 -25.27 1.13
C ARG A 260 -14.49 -24.08 1.55
N ILE A 261 -13.73 -24.16 2.64
CA ILE A 261 -12.94 -23.01 3.10
C ILE A 261 -11.76 -22.72 2.16
N LYS A 262 -11.20 -23.74 1.49
CA LYS A 262 -10.23 -23.53 0.41
C LYS A 262 -10.89 -22.80 -0.77
N GLU A 263 -12.07 -23.22 -1.21
CA GLU A 263 -12.80 -22.54 -2.30
C GLU A 263 -13.12 -21.08 -1.92
N GLU A 264 -13.60 -20.82 -0.71
CA GLU A 264 -13.87 -19.46 -0.22
C GLU A 264 -12.64 -18.55 -0.29
N ILE A 265 -11.46 -19.04 0.02
CA ILE A 265 -10.22 -18.28 0.11
C ILE A 265 -9.52 -18.17 -1.26
N TYR A 266 -9.27 -19.30 -1.95
CA TYR A 266 -8.59 -19.30 -3.25
C TYR A 266 -9.48 -18.77 -4.36
N GLY A 267 -10.76 -19.17 -4.35
CA GLY A 267 -11.74 -18.77 -5.37
C GLY A 267 -11.99 -17.27 -5.36
N SER A 268 -12.14 -16.66 -4.18
CA SER A 268 -12.31 -15.22 -4.06
C SER A 268 -11.08 -14.45 -4.59
N LYS A 269 -9.87 -14.90 -4.25
CA LYS A 269 -8.63 -14.32 -4.80
C LYS A 269 -8.61 -14.39 -6.31
N LYS A 270 -8.86 -15.58 -6.88
CA LYS A 270 -8.87 -15.81 -8.32
C LYS A 270 -9.87 -14.90 -9.04
N ILE A 271 -11.08 -14.76 -8.50
CA ILE A 271 -12.13 -13.90 -9.07
C ILE A 271 -11.67 -12.43 -9.07
N ILE A 272 -11.18 -11.93 -7.93
CA ILE A 272 -10.73 -10.53 -7.82
C ILE A 272 -9.56 -10.27 -8.77
N ASP A 273 -8.57 -11.17 -8.81
CA ASP A 273 -7.38 -11.03 -9.66
C ASP A 273 -7.78 -10.96 -11.14
N GLN A 274 -8.68 -11.82 -11.59
CA GLN A 274 -9.20 -11.81 -12.97
C GLN A 274 -10.01 -10.55 -13.29
N LYS A 275 -10.91 -10.13 -12.39
CA LYS A 275 -11.81 -8.99 -12.61
C LYS A 275 -11.10 -7.65 -12.58
N LEU A 276 -10.07 -7.51 -11.75
CA LEU A 276 -9.38 -6.25 -11.52
C LEU A 276 -7.95 -6.19 -12.09
N GLY A 277 -7.44 -7.28 -12.68
CA GLY A 277 -6.08 -7.35 -13.22
C GLY A 277 -5.04 -7.07 -12.13
N GLN A 278 -5.06 -7.82 -11.02
CA GLN A 278 -4.16 -7.61 -9.89
C GLN A 278 -3.70 -8.94 -9.29
N ASN A 279 -2.78 -8.89 -8.34
CA ASN A 279 -2.45 -10.00 -7.46
C ASN A 279 -2.92 -9.63 -6.04
N THR A 280 -4.10 -10.10 -5.63
CA THR A 280 -4.69 -9.79 -4.34
C THR A 280 -3.86 -10.41 -3.21
N TYR A 281 -3.33 -9.58 -2.33
CA TYR A 281 -2.40 -9.98 -1.25
C TYR A 281 -2.95 -9.77 0.15
N ILE A 282 -4.17 -9.21 0.27
CA ILE A 282 -4.81 -8.85 1.54
C ILE A 282 -6.19 -9.49 1.67
N PHE A 283 -6.48 -10.03 2.85
CA PHE A 283 -7.69 -10.74 3.19
C PHE A 283 -8.32 -10.18 4.48
N ALA A 284 -9.64 -10.17 4.60
CA ALA A 284 -10.33 -10.00 5.86
C ALA A 284 -11.14 -11.26 6.15
N TYR A 285 -11.00 -11.80 7.35
CA TYR A 285 -11.78 -12.95 7.79
C TYR A 285 -13.25 -12.55 7.98
N PRO A 286 -14.23 -13.25 7.37
CA PRO A 286 -15.63 -13.03 7.62
C PRO A 286 -15.94 -13.07 9.12
N PHE A 287 -16.72 -12.12 9.63
CA PHE A 287 -17.00 -11.91 11.04
C PHE A 287 -15.76 -11.67 11.93
N GLY A 288 -14.57 -11.60 11.33
CA GLY A 288 -13.27 -11.54 12.00
C GLY A 288 -12.85 -12.87 12.62
N TYR A 289 -13.51 -13.98 12.34
CA TYR A 289 -13.23 -15.29 12.90
C TYR A 289 -12.15 -16.01 12.12
N TYR A 290 -11.14 -16.49 12.83
CA TYR A 290 -10.04 -17.29 12.29
C TYR A 290 -9.50 -18.28 13.29
N ASP A 291 -8.91 -19.35 12.80
CA ASP A 291 -8.17 -20.38 13.53
C ASP A 291 -6.85 -20.69 12.82
N GLN A 292 -6.06 -21.61 13.36
CA GLN A 292 -4.77 -21.98 12.75
C GLN A 292 -4.94 -22.57 11.35
N ARG A 293 -6.04 -23.25 11.10
CA ARG A 293 -6.38 -23.89 9.82
C ARG A 293 -6.68 -22.84 8.75
N SER A 294 -7.54 -21.90 9.04
CA SER A 294 -7.85 -20.80 8.11
C SER A 294 -6.64 -19.90 7.86
N ILE A 295 -5.81 -19.62 8.88
CA ILE A 295 -4.53 -18.90 8.70
C ILE A 295 -3.61 -19.64 7.73
N GLN A 296 -3.49 -20.96 7.87
CA GLN A 296 -2.63 -21.76 6.99
C GLN A 296 -3.12 -21.70 5.54
N ILE A 297 -4.41 -21.88 5.31
CA ILE A 297 -5.01 -21.84 3.97
C ILE A 297 -4.85 -20.43 3.34
N VAL A 298 -5.04 -19.36 4.11
CA VAL A 298 -4.82 -17.97 3.67
C VAL A 298 -3.36 -17.75 3.26
N ARG A 299 -2.41 -18.29 4.05
CA ARG A 299 -0.97 -18.25 3.70
C ARG A 299 -0.66 -19.01 2.43
N GLU A 300 -1.16 -20.23 2.29
CA GLU A 300 -0.99 -21.10 1.11
C GLU A 300 -1.57 -20.47 -0.15
N ALA A 301 -2.69 -19.74 -0.05
CA ALA A 301 -3.29 -18.98 -1.14
C ALA A 301 -2.46 -17.75 -1.57
N GLY A 302 -1.38 -17.43 -0.84
CA GLY A 302 -0.46 -16.35 -1.18
C GLY A 302 -0.85 -14.97 -0.64
N TYR A 303 -1.81 -14.89 0.27
CA TYR A 303 -2.09 -13.64 0.99
C TYR A 303 -0.92 -13.30 1.91
N LYS A 304 -0.59 -12.02 1.99
CA LYS A 304 0.49 -11.48 2.83
C LYS A 304 -0.03 -10.85 4.12
N ILE A 305 -1.25 -10.33 4.07
CA ILE A 305 -1.93 -9.70 5.20
C ILE A 305 -3.30 -10.34 5.35
N ALA A 306 -3.70 -10.66 6.59
CA ALA A 306 -5.07 -11.02 6.91
C ALA A 306 -5.51 -10.37 8.21
N MET A 307 -6.77 -9.93 8.26
CA MET A 307 -7.30 -9.08 9.32
C MET A 307 -8.52 -9.68 9.99
N SER A 308 -8.52 -9.62 11.32
CA SER A 308 -9.67 -9.95 12.18
C SER A 308 -10.46 -8.69 12.56
N VAL A 309 -11.38 -8.80 13.53
CA VAL A 309 -12.00 -7.66 14.22
C VAL A 309 -11.67 -7.67 15.73
N LYS A 310 -10.55 -8.28 16.11
CA LYS A 310 -10.00 -8.15 17.45
C LYS A 310 -9.46 -6.74 17.63
N ARG A 311 -9.89 -6.05 18.66
CA ARG A 311 -9.53 -4.66 18.92
C ARG A 311 -8.05 -4.47 19.22
N GLY A 312 -7.50 -3.34 18.78
CA GLY A 312 -6.15 -2.88 19.11
C GLY A 312 -5.32 -2.50 17.89
N GLY A 313 -4.21 -1.80 18.13
CA GLY A 313 -3.24 -1.44 17.09
C GLY A 313 -2.31 -2.59 16.72
N ASN A 314 -1.61 -2.43 15.62
CA ASN A 314 -0.65 -3.40 15.07
C ASN A 314 0.76 -2.81 15.12
N ALA A 315 1.64 -3.41 15.91
CA ALA A 315 3.05 -3.07 15.94
C ALA A 315 3.82 -3.84 14.85
N PHE A 316 5.06 -3.45 14.61
CA PHE A 316 5.94 -4.08 13.62
C PHE A 316 6.11 -5.60 13.81
N PHE A 317 5.95 -6.12 15.02
CA PHE A 317 6.04 -7.56 15.34
C PHE A 317 4.68 -8.29 15.33
N ALA A 318 3.60 -7.63 14.88
CA ALA A 318 2.29 -8.28 14.78
C ALA A 318 2.30 -9.41 13.75
N ASN A 319 1.55 -10.49 14.00
CA ASN A 319 1.37 -11.53 12.99
C ASN A 319 0.60 -10.97 11.79
N PRO A 320 1.21 -10.88 10.60
CA PRO A 320 0.57 -10.25 9.45
C PRO A 320 -0.69 -10.98 8.98
N LEU A 321 -0.86 -12.27 9.31
CA LEU A 321 -2.07 -13.03 8.97
C LEU A 321 -3.12 -13.06 10.09
N ALA A 322 -2.98 -12.24 11.13
CA ALA A 322 -3.94 -12.13 12.24
C ALA A 322 -4.00 -10.71 12.80
N LEU A 323 -3.98 -9.70 11.93
CA LEU A 323 -3.97 -8.30 12.32
C LEU A 323 -5.28 -7.91 13.00
N ARG A 324 -5.17 -6.94 13.90
CA ARG A 324 -6.28 -6.41 14.69
C ARG A 324 -6.94 -5.25 13.95
N ARG A 325 -8.27 -5.13 14.10
CA ARG A 325 -9.04 -3.99 13.58
C ARG A 325 -10.06 -3.52 14.62
N ASP A 326 -10.31 -2.24 14.64
CA ASP A 326 -11.36 -1.63 15.44
C ASP A 326 -12.60 -1.36 14.59
N GLN A 327 -13.68 -2.10 14.82
CA GLN A 327 -14.97 -1.81 14.21
C GLN A 327 -15.55 -0.51 14.79
N ILE A 328 -15.86 0.44 13.91
CA ILE A 328 -16.42 1.74 14.27
C ILE A 328 -17.95 1.64 14.27
N LEU A 329 -18.47 1.01 15.32
CA LEU A 329 -19.91 0.76 15.50
C LEU A 329 -20.62 1.91 16.24
N LYS A 330 -19.91 2.58 17.15
CA LYS A 330 -20.40 3.77 17.86
C LYS A 330 -20.11 5.01 17.04
N LYS A 331 -21.09 5.91 16.98
CA LYS A 331 -21.09 7.10 16.12
C LYS A 331 -20.53 8.34 16.83
N ASP A 332 -20.25 8.25 18.13
CA ASP A 332 -19.73 9.36 18.92
C ASP A 332 -18.21 9.57 18.73
N MET A 333 -17.78 10.81 18.71
CA MET A 333 -16.38 11.19 18.51
C MET A 333 -15.45 10.75 19.65
N PRO A 334 -15.80 10.79 20.93
CA PRO A 334 -14.94 10.28 22.00
C PRO A 334 -14.56 8.80 21.82
N THR A 335 -15.54 7.96 21.48
CA THR A 335 -15.26 6.55 21.15
C THR A 335 -14.34 6.43 19.95
N PHE A 336 -14.59 7.16 18.85
CA PHE A 336 -13.73 7.17 17.66
C PHE A 336 -12.29 7.55 18.02
N ILE A 337 -12.08 8.65 18.73
CA ILE A 337 -10.75 9.13 19.14
C ILE A 337 -10.01 8.10 19.96
N SER A 338 -10.71 7.38 20.85
CA SER A 338 -10.11 6.31 21.66
C SER A 338 -9.53 5.14 20.86
N ARG A 339 -9.90 5.00 19.56
CA ARG A 339 -9.38 3.97 18.63
C ARG A 339 -8.12 4.40 17.89
N LEU A 340 -7.76 5.67 17.97
CA LEU A 340 -6.65 6.25 17.20
C LEU A 340 -5.30 6.20 17.93
N LYS A 341 -5.09 5.19 18.77
CA LYS A 341 -3.85 5.04 19.55
C LYS A 341 -2.73 4.55 18.65
N THR A 342 -1.81 5.46 18.29
CA THR A 342 -0.67 5.18 17.39
C THR A 342 0.64 4.88 18.11
N PHE A 343 0.66 4.94 19.43
CA PHE A 343 1.82 4.64 20.25
C PHE A 343 1.44 3.79 21.46
N ASN A 344 2.26 2.78 21.76
CA ASN A 344 2.11 1.96 22.94
C ASN A 344 3.30 2.20 23.88
N PRO A 345 3.10 2.88 25.01
CA PRO A 345 4.16 3.07 25.98
C PRO A 345 4.55 1.73 26.60
N LEU A 346 5.85 1.45 26.61
CA LEU A 346 6.45 0.30 27.26
C LEU A 346 7.71 0.78 27.97
N SER A 347 7.70 0.77 29.29
CA SER A 347 8.94 1.03 30.02
C SER A 347 9.85 -0.18 29.88
N LEU A 348 11.03 0.02 29.27
CA LEU A 348 12.11 -0.98 29.20
C LEU A 348 13.01 -0.93 30.43
N LYS A 349 12.55 -0.31 31.50
CA LYS A 349 13.27 -0.20 32.80
C LYS A 349 13.06 -1.45 33.62
#